data_96226ddb7fe90d884c63b46029f0d9bc
#
_entry.id   96226ddb7fe90d884c63b46029f0d9bc
#
_cell.length_a   1.000
_cell.length_b   1.000
_cell.length_c   1.000
_cell.angle_alpha   90.00
_cell.angle_beta   90.00
_cell.angle_gamma   90.00
#
_symmetry.space_group_name_H-M   'P 1'
#
loop_
_entity.id
_entity.type
_entity.pdbx_description
1 polymer ?
#
loop_
_entity_poly.entity_id
_entity_poly.type
_entity_poly.pdbx_seq_one_letter_code
_entity_poly.pdbx_strand_id
1 'polypeptide(L)'
;MSSSFRPRRRRNRTPLTVLAEGADWIVVAKPPSLLVHRSEMLPGAEAALQVVRDQVGRHVYPIHRLDRPASGCLLFATTQEWAGPLSAAMASADAQKTYLAFVRGYFKEDGPLTVDRPMKDDNGNLREATSTVWCLGRSHEPRCSLLRVQPRTGRYHQVRRHVRDLMHPIIGDTDHGDSKVNRWWRDNGGATRLGLHCASLSIPLPDGSRIEAVSPLFEDHFAVWSAQPWWADAVAAFPSLALPPLPLRDPAGAGPLASRAPDDATSDAMDEHDMVDDDDPPMDPNLPED
;
A
#
# COMPACT_ATOMS: atom_id res chain seq x y z
N MET A 1 -13.68 38.72 -25.52
CA MET A 1 -14.55 37.69 -24.89
C MET A 1 -13.81 37.20 -23.67
N SER A 2 -14.21 37.63 -22.47
CA SER A 2 -13.55 37.27 -21.21
C SER A 2 -14.06 35.92 -20.77
N SER A 3 -13.19 34.91 -20.85
CA SER A 3 -13.46 33.57 -20.29
C SER A 3 -13.40 33.68 -18.77
N SER A 4 -14.54 33.63 -18.10
CA SER A 4 -14.63 33.59 -16.65
C SER A 4 -14.13 32.21 -16.16
N PHE A 5 -12.89 32.17 -15.72
CA PHE A 5 -12.35 31.03 -14.96
C PHE A 5 -13.17 30.89 -13.67
N ARG A 6 -14.07 29.92 -13.62
CA ARG A 6 -14.76 29.52 -12.39
C ARG A 6 -13.85 28.55 -11.65
N PRO A 7 -13.33 28.89 -10.46
CA PRO A 7 -12.56 27.93 -9.67
C PRO A 7 -13.48 26.73 -9.37
N ARG A 8 -13.04 25.53 -9.76
CA ARG A 8 -13.73 24.28 -9.42
C ARG A 8 -13.82 24.21 -7.89
N ARG A 9 -15.04 24.04 -7.35
CA ARG A 9 -15.26 23.79 -5.92
C ARG A 9 -14.38 22.60 -5.50
N ARG A 10 -13.44 22.83 -4.57
CA ARG A 10 -12.71 21.73 -3.90
C ARG A 10 -13.76 20.76 -3.38
N ARG A 11 -13.73 19.52 -3.86
CA ARG A 11 -14.57 18.45 -3.29
C ARG A 11 -14.12 18.29 -1.85
N ASN A 12 -15.07 18.31 -0.90
CA ASN A 12 -14.79 18.12 0.53
C ASN A 12 -14.48 16.62 0.73
N ARG A 13 -13.22 16.23 0.50
CA ARG A 13 -12.76 14.84 0.68
C ARG A 13 -12.43 14.61 2.15
N THR A 14 -12.82 13.45 2.67
CA THR A 14 -12.43 13.07 4.04
C THR A 14 -10.91 12.92 4.10
N PRO A 15 -10.19 13.65 4.98
CA PRO A 15 -8.73 13.55 5.10
C PRO A 15 -8.27 12.14 5.44
N LEU A 16 -7.03 11.81 5.06
CA LEU A 16 -6.35 10.60 5.52
C LEU A 16 -5.66 10.88 6.85
N THR A 17 -5.59 9.85 7.70
CA THR A 17 -4.85 9.95 8.97
C THR A 17 -3.37 10.16 8.68
N VAL A 18 -2.79 11.25 9.18
CA VAL A 18 -1.36 11.51 9.11
C VAL A 18 -0.66 10.66 10.17
N LEU A 19 0.33 9.87 9.76
CA LEU A 19 1.13 9.01 10.62
C LEU A 19 2.42 9.67 11.06
N ALA A 20 3.03 10.43 10.15
CA ALA A 20 4.22 11.23 10.39
C ALA A 20 4.34 12.31 9.31
N GLU A 21 4.95 13.43 9.61
CA GLU A 21 5.20 14.52 8.66
C GLU A 21 6.48 15.27 8.96
N GLY A 22 7.06 15.87 7.94
CA GLY A 22 8.19 16.78 8.01
C GLY A 22 7.95 17.99 7.12
N ALA A 23 8.97 18.82 6.92
CA ALA A 23 8.85 20.01 6.09
C ALA A 23 8.47 19.68 4.63
N ASP A 24 9.04 18.59 4.10
CA ASP A 24 8.99 18.25 2.67
C ASP A 24 8.38 16.88 2.39
N TRP A 25 7.83 16.21 3.38
CA TRP A 25 7.22 14.89 3.23
C TRP A 25 6.07 14.67 4.20
N ILE A 26 5.21 13.74 3.87
CA ILE A 26 4.09 13.30 4.70
C ILE A 26 3.84 11.79 4.49
N VAL A 27 3.64 11.07 5.59
CA VAL A 27 3.20 9.68 5.58
C VAL A 27 1.76 9.62 6.07
N VAL A 28 0.91 8.99 5.31
CA VAL A 28 -0.50 8.82 5.65
C VAL A 28 -0.89 7.35 5.73
N ALA A 29 -1.94 7.04 6.50
CA ALA A 29 -2.57 5.73 6.49
C ALA A 29 -3.51 5.63 5.29
N LYS A 30 -3.11 4.91 4.23
CA LYS A 30 -3.99 4.61 3.11
C LYS A 30 -5.03 3.57 3.52
N PRO A 31 -6.33 3.88 3.47
CA PRO A 31 -7.37 2.88 3.69
C PRO A 31 -7.43 1.88 2.53
N PRO A 32 -8.05 0.71 2.73
CA PRO A 32 -8.33 -0.20 1.64
C PRO A 32 -9.25 0.45 0.58
N SER A 33 -9.23 -0.10 -0.62
CA SER A 33 -10.07 0.31 -1.77
C SER A 33 -9.79 1.70 -2.34
N LEU A 34 -8.87 2.48 -1.75
CA LEU A 34 -8.43 3.77 -2.27
C LEU A 34 -7.24 3.56 -3.20
N LEU A 35 -7.32 4.11 -4.42
CA LEU A 35 -6.19 4.17 -5.35
C LEU A 35 -5.07 5.07 -4.79
N VAL A 36 -3.82 4.88 -5.21
CA VAL A 36 -2.74 5.84 -4.91
C VAL A 36 -2.86 7.05 -5.84
N HIS A 37 -3.00 6.81 -7.15
CA HIS A 37 -3.22 7.80 -8.19
C HIS A 37 -4.42 7.38 -9.06
N ARG A 38 -4.95 8.27 -9.90
CA ARG A 38 -6.03 7.93 -10.84
C ARG A 38 -5.57 6.88 -11.83
N SER A 39 -6.49 6.03 -12.24
CA SER A 39 -6.32 5.06 -13.31
C SER A 39 -7.33 5.34 -14.41
N GLU A 40 -6.93 5.24 -15.67
CA GLU A 40 -7.82 5.34 -16.81
C GLU A 40 -8.92 4.27 -16.77
N MET A 41 -8.64 3.13 -16.17
CA MET A 41 -9.61 2.03 -16.02
C MET A 41 -10.72 2.33 -15.01
N LEU A 42 -10.53 3.34 -14.13
CA LEU A 42 -11.51 3.74 -13.12
C LEU A 42 -11.70 5.27 -13.15
N PRO A 43 -12.21 5.82 -14.25
CA PRO A 43 -12.41 7.25 -14.39
C PRO A 43 -13.37 7.76 -13.30
N GLY A 44 -12.96 8.80 -12.58
CA GLY A 44 -13.73 9.40 -11.49
C GLY A 44 -13.55 8.75 -10.11
N ALA A 45 -12.80 7.63 -9.97
CA ALA A 45 -12.42 7.10 -8.68
C ALA A 45 -11.56 8.10 -7.89
N GLU A 46 -11.74 8.12 -6.58
CA GLU A 46 -10.93 8.93 -5.68
C GLU A 46 -9.56 8.27 -5.50
N ALA A 47 -8.50 9.08 -5.45
CA ALA A 47 -7.15 8.61 -5.19
C ALA A 47 -6.51 9.35 -4.00
N ALA A 48 -5.59 8.67 -3.30
CA ALA A 48 -4.87 9.21 -2.16
C ALA A 48 -4.10 10.50 -2.50
N LEU A 49 -3.49 10.55 -3.69
CA LEU A 49 -2.82 11.75 -4.21
C LEU A 49 -3.72 12.99 -4.08
N GLN A 50 -4.96 12.91 -4.55
CA GLN A 50 -5.88 14.05 -4.55
C GLN A 50 -6.37 14.39 -3.15
N VAL A 51 -6.58 13.38 -2.30
CA VAL A 51 -6.97 13.59 -0.90
C VAL A 51 -5.87 14.31 -0.16
N VAL A 52 -4.62 13.83 -0.27
CA VAL A 52 -3.46 14.40 0.43
C VAL A 52 -3.14 15.79 -0.12
N ARG A 53 -3.19 16.01 -1.45
CA ARG A 53 -3.04 17.33 -2.06
C ARG A 53 -4.03 18.34 -1.49
N ASP A 54 -5.31 17.97 -1.43
CA ASP A 54 -6.35 18.85 -0.91
C ASP A 54 -6.20 19.09 0.61
N GLN A 55 -5.72 18.07 1.34
CA GLN A 55 -5.47 18.11 2.78
C GLN A 55 -4.32 19.06 3.14
N VAL A 56 -3.18 18.97 2.43
CA VAL A 56 -2.01 19.81 2.68
C VAL A 56 -2.06 21.16 1.93
N GLY A 57 -2.99 21.31 0.98
CA GLY A 57 -3.20 22.56 0.23
C GLY A 57 -2.15 22.87 -0.83
N ARG A 58 -1.28 21.90 -1.20
CA ARG A 58 -0.23 22.04 -2.22
C ARG A 58 -0.05 20.72 -2.98
N HIS A 59 0.69 20.75 -4.10
CA HIS A 59 1.05 19.54 -4.84
C HIS A 59 1.79 18.55 -3.95
N VAL A 60 1.55 17.26 -4.19
CA VAL A 60 2.25 16.16 -3.51
C VAL A 60 2.61 15.09 -4.53
N TYR A 61 3.70 14.38 -4.28
CA TYR A 61 4.29 13.41 -5.18
C TYR A 61 4.36 12.05 -4.45
N PRO A 62 3.68 10.99 -4.94
CA PRO A 62 3.75 9.68 -4.31
C PRO A 62 5.15 9.10 -4.49
N ILE A 63 5.76 8.64 -3.40
CA ILE A 63 7.12 8.07 -3.42
C ILE A 63 7.09 6.58 -3.68
N HIS A 64 6.01 5.93 -3.32
CA HIS A 64 5.76 4.53 -3.62
C HIS A 64 4.26 4.27 -3.77
N ARG A 65 3.93 3.08 -4.20
CA ARG A 65 2.53 2.65 -4.35
C ARG A 65 2.18 1.53 -3.39
N LEU A 66 0.91 1.43 -3.09
CA LEU A 66 0.25 0.29 -2.47
C LEU A 66 -0.87 -0.18 -3.39
N ASP A 67 -1.08 -1.48 -3.48
CA ASP A 67 -2.20 -2.05 -4.22
C ASP A 67 -3.52 -1.45 -3.71
N ARG A 68 -4.49 -1.30 -4.58
CA ARG A 68 -5.80 -0.73 -4.22
C ARG A 68 -6.43 -1.40 -3.00
N PRO A 69 -6.49 -2.76 -2.91
CA PRO A 69 -7.07 -3.44 -1.75
C PRO A 69 -6.16 -3.46 -0.52
N ALA A 70 -4.85 -3.19 -0.66
CA ALA A 70 -3.93 -3.10 0.46
C ALA A 70 -4.13 -1.80 1.25
N SER A 71 -3.68 -1.79 2.50
CA SER A 71 -3.77 -0.63 3.40
C SER A 71 -2.43 -0.34 4.08
N GLY A 72 -2.32 0.79 4.79
CA GLY A 72 -1.15 1.11 5.61
C GLY A 72 -0.37 2.34 5.17
N CYS A 73 0.90 2.41 5.56
CA CYS A 73 1.77 3.56 5.33
C CYS A 73 1.96 3.89 3.85
N LEU A 74 1.71 5.14 3.48
CA LEU A 74 1.94 5.68 2.14
C LEU A 74 2.66 7.02 2.27
N LEU A 75 3.85 7.14 1.66
CA LEU A 75 4.72 8.30 1.71
C LEU A 75 4.54 9.17 0.46
N PHE A 76 4.43 10.48 0.69
CA PHE A 76 4.47 11.50 -0.35
C PHE A 76 5.57 12.52 -0.05
N ALA A 77 6.23 13.02 -1.09
CA ALA A 77 6.91 14.30 -1.02
C ALA A 77 5.87 15.43 -1.11
N THR A 78 6.12 16.55 -0.45
CA THR A 78 5.24 17.73 -0.48
C THR A 78 5.86 18.88 -1.26
N THR A 79 7.02 18.65 -1.86
CA THR A 79 7.72 19.54 -2.81
C THR A 79 8.34 18.71 -3.92
N GLN A 80 8.52 19.30 -5.11
CA GLN A 80 9.11 18.63 -6.26
C GLN A 80 10.60 18.30 -6.02
N GLU A 81 11.31 19.17 -5.34
CA GLU A 81 12.73 19.03 -5.01
C GLU A 81 13.01 17.77 -4.19
N TRP A 82 12.05 17.35 -3.35
CA TRP A 82 12.19 16.18 -2.49
C TRP A 82 11.66 14.89 -3.12
N ALA A 83 10.94 14.93 -4.23
CA ALA A 83 10.41 13.74 -4.88
C ALA A 83 11.53 12.77 -5.31
N GLY A 84 12.55 13.26 -6.01
CA GLY A 84 13.71 12.47 -6.44
C GLY A 84 14.53 11.90 -5.27
N PRO A 85 15.01 12.73 -4.32
CA PRO A 85 15.74 12.26 -3.15
C PRO A 85 14.99 11.22 -2.32
N LEU A 86 13.68 11.40 -2.06
CA LEU A 86 12.87 10.43 -1.31
C LEU A 86 12.65 9.13 -2.09
N SER A 87 12.48 9.20 -3.41
CA SER A 87 12.37 8.00 -4.26
C SER A 87 13.68 7.20 -4.24
N ALA A 88 14.83 7.86 -4.32
CA ALA A 88 16.14 7.23 -4.20
C ALA A 88 16.34 6.62 -2.79
N ALA A 89 15.97 7.34 -1.74
CA ALA A 89 16.01 6.86 -0.37
C ALA A 89 15.12 5.62 -0.16
N MET A 90 13.90 5.62 -0.70
CA MET A 90 12.96 4.49 -0.65
C MET A 90 13.48 3.24 -1.39
N ALA A 91 14.29 3.45 -2.43
CA ALA A 91 14.91 2.37 -3.21
C ALA A 91 16.23 1.88 -2.61
N SER A 92 16.78 2.57 -1.62
CA SER A 92 18.08 2.23 -1.00
C SER A 92 18.00 0.91 -0.21
N ALA A 93 19.16 0.28 0.00
CA ALA A 93 19.28 -0.94 0.80
C ALA A 93 18.90 -0.73 2.28
N ASP A 94 19.04 0.52 2.77
CA ASP A 94 18.76 0.90 4.16
C ASP A 94 17.29 1.23 4.41
N ALA A 95 16.48 1.35 3.34
CA ALA A 95 15.04 1.56 3.45
C ALA A 95 14.35 0.27 3.93
N GLN A 96 13.54 0.40 4.95
CA GLN A 96 12.76 -0.72 5.48
C GLN A 96 11.27 -0.46 5.29
N LYS A 97 10.63 -1.37 4.58
CA LYS A 97 9.17 -1.44 4.40
C LYS A 97 8.70 -2.72 5.06
N THR A 98 7.87 -2.62 6.08
CA THR A 98 7.35 -3.79 6.79
C THR A 98 5.89 -4.00 6.46
N TYR A 99 5.60 -5.15 5.91
CA TYR A 99 4.23 -5.58 5.61
C TYR A 99 3.80 -6.68 6.57
N LEU A 100 2.51 -6.69 6.88
CA LEU A 100 1.82 -7.79 7.52
C LEU A 100 0.96 -8.47 6.47
N ALA A 101 1.12 -9.79 6.34
CA ALA A 101 0.39 -10.61 5.38
C ALA A 101 -0.35 -11.73 6.12
N PHE A 102 -1.69 -11.73 6.06
CA PHE A 102 -2.53 -12.78 6.59
C PHE A 102 -2.70 -13.85 5.53
N VAL A 103 -2.11 -15.02 5.74
CA VAL A 103 -1.94 -16.04 4.72
C VAL A 103 -2.64 -17.34 5.06
N ARG A 104 -2.99 -18.09 4.02
CA ARG A 104 -3.47 -19.46 4.11
C ARG A 104 -2.36 -20.39 4.61
N GLY A 105 -2.73 -21.36 5.44
CA GLY A 105 -1.86 -22.46 5.83
C GLY A 105 -1.08 -22.20 7.12
N TYR A 106 -0.52 -23.26 7.64
CA TYR A 106 0.34 -23.24 8.81
C TYR A 106 1.79 -23.04 8.34
N PHE A 107 2.36 -21.86 8.56
CA PHE A 107 3.74 -21.54 8.20
C PHE A 107 4.71 -22.22 9.17
N LYS A 108 5.58 -23.09 8.69
CA LYS A 108 6.37 -23.98 9.53
C LYS A 108 7.67 -23.38 10.05
N GLU A 109 8.22 -22.38 9.33
CA GLU A 109 9.51 -21.80 9.64
C GLU A 109 9.45 -20.94 10.91
N ASP A 110 10.34 -21.15 11.85
CA ASP A 110 10.42 -20.42 13.13
C ASP A 110 11.35 -19.20 13.05
N GLY A 111 12.25 -19.17 12.06
CA GLY A 111 13.19 -18.08 11.82
C GLY A 111 12.90 -17.27 10.57
N PRO A 112 13.74 -16.26 10.29
CA PRO A 112 13.65 -15.50 9.06
C PRO A 112 13.94 -16.37 7.84
N LEU A 113 13.03 -16.35 6.87
CA LEU A 113 13.18 -16.99 5.57
C LEU A 113 13.42 -15.94 4.49
N THR A 114 14.52 -16.04 3.76
CA THR A 114 14.77 -15.20 2.60
C THR A 114 14.18 -15.84 1.36
N VAL A 115 13.31 -15.09 0.68
CA VAL A 115 12.77 -15.45 -0.63
C VAL A 115 13.49 -14.61 -1.67
N ASP A 116 14.33 -15.26 -2.45
CA ASP A 116 15.08 -14.67 -3.56
C ASP A 116 14.60 -15.31 -4.87
N ARG A 117 13.53 -14.75 -5.42
CA ARG A 117 12.91 -15.25 -6.66
C ARG A 117 12.65 -14.10 -7.62
N PRO A 118 13.42 -14.04 -8.73
CA PRO A 118 13.21 -13.02 -9.75
C PRO A 118 11.78 -13.02 -10.29
N MET A 119 11.29 -11.84 -10.62
CA MET A 119 9.94 -11.63 -11.13
C MET A 119 9.99 -11.03 -12.53
N LYS A 120 9.06 -11.45 -13.39
CA LYS A 120 8.89 -10.81 -14.69
C LYS A 120 8.25 -9.44 -14.49
N ASP A 121 8.83 -8.44 -15.16
CA ASP A 121 8.21 -7.14 -15.39
C ASP A 121 7.19 -7.22 -16.54
N ASP A 122 6.53 -6.11 -16.85
CA ASP A 122 5.48 -6.04 -17.89
C ASP A 122 5.99 -6.34 -19.29
N ASN A 123 7.30 -6.15 -19.52
CA ASN A 123 7.97 -6.49 -20.77
C ASN A 123 8.46 -7.95 -20.79
N GLY A 124 8.15 -8.74 -19.76
CA GLY A 124 8.57 -10.14 -19.64
C GLY A 124 10.01 -10.35 -19.17
N ASN A 125 10.76 -9.27 -18.86
CA ASN A 125 12.13 -9.36 -18.39
C ASN A 125 12.18 -9.80 -16.92
N LEU A 126 13.10 -10.69 -16.59
CA LEU A 126 13.35 -11.07 -15.21
C LEU A 126 14.06 -9.94 -14.47
N ARG A 127 13.52 -9.55 -13.32
CA ARG A 127 14.06 -8.56 -12.39
C ARG A 127 14.28 -9.22 -11.04
N GLU A 128 15.40 -8.92 -10.42
CA GLU A 128 15.67 -9.36 -9.06
C GLU A 128 14.56 -8.92 -8.10
N ALA A 129 14.14 -9.85 -7.25
CA ALA A 129 13.13 -9.60 -6.23
C ALA A 129 13.46 -10.42 -4.99
N THR A 130 13.72 -9.75 -3.88
CA THR A 130 14.10 -10.37 -2.61
C THR A 130 13.22 -9.85 -1.49
N SER A 131 12.73 -10.75 -0.64
CA SER A 131 11.98 -10.42 0.58
C SER A 131 12.44 -11.32 1.72
N THR A 132 12.41 -10.80 2.95
CA THR A 132 12.58 -11.60 4.15
C THR A 132 11.22 -11.76 4.84
N VAL A 133 10.91 -12.97 5.28
CA VAL A 133 9.63 -13.37 5.86
C VAL A 133 9.85 -13.94 7.25
N TRP A 134 9.02 -13.55 8.21
CA TRP A 134 8.97 -14.09 9.58
C TRP A 134 7.54 -14.49 9.92
N CYS A 135 7.36 -15.59 10.62
CA CYS A 135 6.09 -15.95 11.22
C CYS A 135 5.87 -15.15 12.51
N LEU A 136 4.77 -14.43 12.61
CA LEU A 136 4.36 -13.76 13.84
C LEU A 136 3.34 -14.60 14.64
N GLY A 137 2.57 -15.42 13.94
CA GLY A 137 1.59 -16.27 14.56
C GLY A 137 0.99 -17.24 13.54
N ARG A 138 0.54 -18.40 14.02
CA ARG A 138 0.02 -19.49 13.17
C ARG A 138 -0.97 -20.36 13.92
N SER A 139 -1.92 -20.93 13.19
CA SER A 139 -2.95 -21.81 13.71
C SER A 139 -3.21 -22.99 12.78
N HIS A 140 -3.56 -24.13 13.37
CA HIS A 140 -4.08 -25.28 12.64
C HIS A 140 -5.58 -25.17 12.37
N GLU A 141 -6.34 -24.52 13.28
CA GLU A 141 -7.77 -24.33 13.20
C GLU A 141 -8.16 -22.91 13.65
N PRO A 142 -8.59 -22.05 12.71
CA PRO A 142 -8.52 -22.22 11.26
C PRO A 142 -7.07 -22.23 10.78
N ARG A 143 -6.80 -22.93 9.68
CA ARG A 143 -5.44 -23.07 9.15
C ARG A 143 -4.96 -21.82 8.44
N CYS A 144 -4.29 -20.96 9.21
CA CYS A 144 -3.80 -19.65 8.76
C CYS A 144 -2.53 -19.23 9.52
N SER A 145 -1.86 -18.21 9.01
CA SER A 145 -0.70 -17.58 9.67
C SER A 145 -0.68 -16.08 9.42
N LEU A 146 -0.06 -15.32 10.33
CA LEU A 146 0.30 -13.93 10.13
C LEU A 146 1.80 -13.83 9.92
N LEU A 147 2.20 -13.28 8.78
CA LEU A 147 3.60 -13.11 8.40
C LEU A 147 3.98 -11.62 8.42
N ARG A 148 5.17 -11.33 8.96
CA ARG A 148 5.89 -10.08 8.71
C ARG A 148 6.74 -10.28 7.47
N VAL A 149 6.61 -9.39 6.49
CA VAL A 149 7.36 -9.45 5.23
C VAL A 149 8.07 -8.13 5.00
N GLN A 150 9.38 -8.18 4.75
CA GLN A 150 10.20 -7.03 4.40
C GLN A 150 10.77 -7.20 2.99
N PRO A 151 10.13 -6.60 1.97
CA PRO A 151 10.68 -6.59 0.61
C PRO A 151 11.87 -5.62 0.53
N ARG A 152 13.00 -6.10 0.00
CA ARG A 152 14.19 -5.28 -0.31
C ARG A 152 14.06 -4.55 -1.65
N THR A 153 13.23 -5.05 -2.53
CA THR A 153 12.89 -4.48 -3.84
C THR A 153 11.40 -4.09 -3.85
N GLY A 154 10.91 -3.43 -4.91
CA GLY A 154 9.53 -2.98 -5.02
C GLY A 154 8.89 -3.43 -6.33
N ARG A 155 8.86 -4.75 -6.62
CA ARG A 155 8.23 -5.27 -7.85
C ARG A 155 6.72 -5.39 -7.69
N TYR A 156 6.03 -5.38 -8.82
CA TYR A 156 4.58 -5.52 -8.88
C TYR A 156 4.10 -6.75 -8.12
N HIS A 157 3.19 -6.54 -7.16
CA HIS A 157 2.64 -7.55 -6.27
C HIS A 157 3.70 -8.42 -5.56
N GLN A 158 4.89 -7.89 -5.31
CA GLN A 158 6.04 -8.68 -4.84
C GLN A 158 5.73 -9.49 -3.59
N VAL A 159 5.19 -8.88 -2.54
CA VAL A 159 4.84 -9.57 -1.31
C VAL A 159 3.82 -10.68 -1.59
N ARG A 160 2.78 -10.38 -2.36
CA ARG A 160 1.71 -11.34 -2.71
C ARG A 160 2.26 -12.56 -3.46
N ARG A 161 3.12 -12.31 -4.46
CA ARG A 161 3.75 -13.36 -5.28
C ARG A 161 4.74 -14.19 -4.47
N HIS A 162 5.60 -13.57 -3.64
CA HIS A 162 6.57 -14.29 -2.83
C HIS A 162 5.92 -15.23 -1.81
N VAL A 163 4.89 -14.78 -1.07
CA VAL A 163 4.22 -15.66 -0.10
C VAL A 163 3.40 -16.75 -0.79
N ARG A 164 2.83 -16.48 -1.98
CA ARG A 164 2.22 -17.52 -2.82
C ARG A 164 3.23 -18.58 -3.23
N ASP A 165 4.43 -18.18 -3.64
CA ASP A 165 5.51 -19.08 -4.07
C ASP A 165 6.05 -19.95 -2.92
N LEU A 166 5.83 -19.51 -1.66
CA LEU A 166 6.00 -20.33 -0.47
C LEU A 166 4.80 -21.24 -0.16
N MET A 167 3.80 -21.32 -1.04
CA MET A 167 2.54 -22.06 -0.87
C MET A 167 1.63 -21.49 0.23
N HIS A 168 1.84 -20.21 0.58
CA HIS A 168 1.05 -19.47 1.56
C HIS A 168 0.40 -18.21 0.94
N PRO A 169 -0.52 -18.36 -0.03
CA PRO A 169 -1.16 -17.20 -0.64
C PRO A 169 -1.92 -16.37 0.40
N ILE A 170 -1.98 -15.06 0.18
CA ILE A 170 -2.68 -14.14 1.06
C ILE A 170 -4.18 -14.42 1.01
N ILE A 171 -4.84 -14.45 2.16
CA ILE A 171 -6.28 -14.57 2.28
C ILE A 171 -6.93 -13.30 1.75
N GLY A 172 -7.94 -13.46 0.89
CA GLY A 172 -8.60 -12.35 0.20
C GLY A 172 -7.90 -11.86 -1.06
N ASP A 173 -6.79 -12.48 -1.46
CA ASP A 173 -6.10 -12.17 -2.72
C ASP A 173 -6.87 -12.75 -3.91
N THR A 174 -7.37 -11.90 -4.80
CA THR A 174 -8.16 -12.32 -5.99
C THR A 174 -7.31 -12.75 -7.16
N ASP A 175 -6.07 -12.28 -7.26
CA ASP A 175 -5.18 -12.52 -8.41
C ASP A 175 -4.21 -13.67 -8.17
N HIS A 176 -3.70 -13.78 -6.94
CA HIS A 176 -2.67 -14.76 -6.57
C HIS A 176 -3.13 -15.76 -5.49
N GLY A 177 -4.37 -15.63 -5.02
CA GLY A 177 -4.94 -16.43 -3.96
C GLY A 177 -5.71 -17.66 -4.42
N ASP A 178 -6.36 -18.30 -3.46
CA ASP A 178 -7.24 -19.46 -3.69
C ASP A 178 -8.70 -19.02 -3.49
N SER A 179 -9.49 -19.08 -4.55
CA SER A 179 -10.88 -18.59 -4.55
C SER A 179 -11.80 -19.37 -3.57
N LYS A 180 -11.54 -20.66 -3.31
CA LYS A 180 -12.32 -21.47 -2.36
C LYS A 180 -11.99 -21.06 -0.93
N VAL A 181 -10.70 -20.87 -0.63
CA VAL A 181 -10.24 -20.39 0.67
C VAL A 181 -10.73 -18.97 0.92
N ASN A 182 -10.63 -18.08 -0.06
CA ASN A 182 -11.11 -16.69 0.05
C ASN A 182 -12.63 -16.65 0.33
N ARG A 183 -13.40 -17.51 -0.32
CA ARG A 183 -14.84 -17.63 -0.07
C ARG A 183 -15.12 -18.10 1.35
N TRP A 184 -14.43 -19.16 1.79
CA TRP A 184 -14.59 -19.67 3.15
C TRP A 184 -14.30 -18.61 4.21
N TRP A 185 -13.16 -17.88 4.05
CA TRP A 185 -12.77 -16.83 4.99
C TRP A 185 -13.74 -15.65 5.00
N ARG A 186 -14.29 -15.28 3.85
CA ARG A 186 -15.31 -14.24 3.76
C ARG A 186 -16.59 -14.65 4.48
N ASP A 187 -17.02 -15.89 4.28
CA ASP A 187 -18.32 -16.38 4.75
C ASP A 187 -18.26 -16.80 6.23
N ASN A 188 -17.11 -17.20 6.76
CA ASN A 188 -16.96 -17.75 8.12
C ASN A 188 -15.99 -16.95 9.00
N GLY A 189 -14.99 -16.30 8.43
CA GLY A 189 -13.93 -15.59 9.17
C GLY A 189 -13.96 -14.07 9.02
N GLY A 190 -14.91 -13.52 8.27
CA GLY A 190 -15.07 -12.06 8.07
C GLY A 190 -13.99 -11.38 7.21
N ALA A 191 -13.07 -12.15 6.59
CA ALA A 191 -12.02 -11.60 5.74
C ALA A 191 -12.59 -11.22 4.35
N THR A 192 -12.99 -9.98 4.17
CA THR A 192 -13.70 -9.50 2.97
C THR A 192 -12.77 -8.92 1.90
N ARG A 193 -11.48 -8.69 2.20
CA ARG A 193 -10.49 -8.11 1.30
C ARG A 193 -9.11 -8.72 1.46
N LEU A 194 -8.18 -8.30 0.62
CA LEU A 194 -6.77 -8.68 0.66
C LEU A 194 -6.19 -8.46 2.07
N GLY A 195 -5.70 -9.51 2.70
CA GLY A 195 -5.06 -9.52 4.01
C GLY A 195 -3.64 -8.97 3.99
N LEU A 196 -3.42 -7.79 3.39
CA LEU A 196 -2.11 -7.15 3.24
C LEU A 196 -2.14 -5.72 3.79
N HIS A 197 -1.17 -5.41 4.66
CA HIS A 197 -1.06 -4.11 5.32
C HIS A 197 0.40 -3.66 5.41
N CYS A 198 0.73 -2.46 4.90
CA CYS A 198 2.03 -1.83 5.10
C CYS A 198 2.09 -1.23 6.49
N ALA A 199 2.62 -2.00 7.46
CA ALA A 199 2.55 -1.65 8.88
C ALA A 199 3.56 -0.57 9.28
N SER A 200 4.74 -0.51 8.64
CA SER A 200 5.72 0.53 8.95
C SER A 200 6.64 0.85 7.79
N LEU A 201 7.14 2.08 7.82
CA LEU A 201 8.24 2.58 6.98
C LEU A 201 9.35 3.11 7.87
N SER A 202 10.61 2.82 7.50
CA SER A 202 11.80 3.42 8.07
C SER A 202 12.73 3.77 6.91
N ILE A 203 12.80 5.05 6.52
CA ILE A 203 13.45 5.53 5.30
C ILE A 203 14.56 6.50 5.69
N PRO A 204 15.81 6.27 5.24
CA PRO A 204 16.91 7.18 5.54
C PRO A 204 16.74 8.51 4.81
N LEU A 205 17.14 9.62 5.44
CA LEU A 205 17.18 10.93 4.83
C LEU A 205 18.62 11.38 4.59
N PRO A 206 18.86 12.31 3.65
CA PRO A 206 20.22 12.77 3.31
C PRO A 206 20.97 13.43 4.50
N ASP A 207 20.27 13.97 5.47
CA ASP A 207 20.83 14.57 6.68
C ASP A 207 21.20 13.56 7.78
N GLY A 208 21.05 12.27 7.50
CA GLY A 208 21.31 11.18 8.45
C GLY A 208 20.14 10.86 9.38
N SER A 209 19.07 11.63 9.37
CA SER A 209 17.82 11.28 10.07
C SER A 209 17.02 10.22 9.30
N ARG A 210 15.88 9.80 9.87
CA ARG A 210 15.01 8.82 9.22
C ARG A 210 13.55 9.24 9.29
N ILE A 211 12.80 8.94 8.25
CA ILE A 211 11.35 8.90 8.33
C ILE A 211 10.96 7.61 9.04
N GLU A 212 10.32 7.73 10.19
CA GLU A 212 9.77 6.60 10.92
C GLU A 212 8.26 6.76 10.98
N ALA A 213 7.53 5.78 10.45
CA ALA A 213 6.07 5.79 10.47
C ALA A 213 5.52 4.39 10.73
N VAL A 214 4.50 4.33 11.57
CA VAL A 214 3.76 3.10 11.90
C VAL A 214 2.28 3.34 11.63
N SER A 215 1.65 2.44 10.90
CA SER A 215 0.21 2.44 10.66
C SER A 215 -0.46 1.39 11.55
N PRO A 216 -1.39 1.79 12.43
CA PRO A 216 -2.30 0.83 13.05
C PRO A 216 -3.09 0.07 11.99
N LEU A 217 -3.58 -1.12 12.34
CA LEU A 217 -4.52 -1.85 11.47
C LEU A 217 -5.81 -1.04 11.29
N PHE A 218 -6.49 -1.25 10.18
CA PHE A 218 -7.88 -0.79 10.05
C PHE A 218 -8.82 -1.78 10.75
N GLU A 219 -9.99 -1.31 11.17
CA GLU A 219 -10.99 -2.05 11.96
C GLU A 219 -11.31 -3.43 11.39
N ASP A 220 -11.42 -3.55 10.07
CA ASP A 220 -11.72 -4.81 9.39
C ASP A 220 -10.61 -5.86 9.57
N HIS A 221 -9.35 -5.48 9.36
CA HIS A 221 -8.22 -6.38 9.62
C HIS A 221 -8.06 -6.65 11.12
N PHE A 222 -8.21 -5.62 11.95
CA PHE A 222 -8.11 -5.79 13.39
C PHE A 222 -9.14 -6.80 13.91
N ALA A 223 -10.41 -6.68 13.50
CA ALA A 223 -11.48 -7.59 13.91
C ALA A 223 -11.19 -9.04 13.52
N VAL A 224 -10.73 -9.28 12.29
CA VAL A 224 -10.42 -10.63 11.78
C VAL A 224 -9.17 -11.21 12.45
N TRP A 225 -8.11 -10.44 12.58
CA TRP A 225 -6.81 -10.95 13.03
C TRP A 225 -6.76 -11.10 14.55
N SER A 226 -7.38 -10.18 15.32
CA SER A 226 -7.44 -10.28 16.77
C SER A 226 -8.29 -11.43 17.29
N ALA A 227 -9.19 -11.94 16.45
CA ALA A 227 -9.99 -13.13 16.76
C ALA A 227 -9.22 -14.46 16.56
N GLN A 228 -7.99 -14.42 16.04
CA GLN A 228 -7.24 -15.64 15.76
C GLN A 228 -6.52 -16.17 17.01
N PRO A 229 -6.36 -17.50 17.15
CA PRO A 229 -5.71 -18.10 18.33
C PRO A 229 -4.30 -17.62 18.60
N TRP A 230 -3.57 -17.22 17.56
CA TRP A 230 -2.20 -16.75 17.62
C TRP A 230 -2.04 -15.24 17.91
N TRP A 231 -3.11 -14.50 18.13
CA TRP A 231 -3.06 -13.05 18.26
C TRP A 231 -2.13 -12.56 19.35
N ALA A 232 -2.18 -13.16 20.53
CA ALA A 232 -1.31 -12.78 21.65
C ALA A 232 0.16 -12.92 21.33
N ASP A 233 0.55 -14.03 20.68
CA ASP A 233 1.93 -14.28 20.24
C ASP A 233 2.37 -13.27 19.17
N ALA A 234 1.48 -12.96 18.23
CA ALA A 234 1.75 -11.97 17.20
C ALA A 234 1.95 -10.57 17.78
N VAL A 235 1.15 -10.17 18.77
CA VAL A 235 1.31 -8.89 19.49
C VAL A 235 2.63 -8.87 20.27
N ALA A 236 3.01 -9.96 20.94
CA ALA A 236 4.28 -10.05 21.64
C ALA A 236 5.49 -9.90 20.69
N ALA A 237 5.41 -10.48 19.47
CA ALA A 237 6.44 -10.40 18.46
C ALA A 237 6.44 -9.08 17.66
N PHE A 238 5.29 -8.41 17.57
CA PHE A 238 5.10 -7.16 16.83
C PHE A 238 4.12 -6.22 17.58
N PRO A 239 4.60 -5.48 18.61
CA PRO A 239 3.74 -4.73 19.53
C PRO A 239 2.82 -3.69 18.89
N SER A 240 3.17 -3.15 17.73
CA SER A 240 2.30 -2.18 17.03
C SER A 240 0.95 -2.76 16.57
N LEU A 241 0.78 -4.08 16.58
CA LEU A 241 -0.52 -4.73 16.37
C LEU A 241 -1.55 -4.37 17.46
N ALA A 242 -1.10 -4.02 18.67
CA ALA A 242 -1.96 -3.62 19.78
C ALA A 242 -2.38 -2.15 19.73
N LEU A 243 -1.92 -1.37 18.75
CA LEU A 243 -2.39 0.00 18.59
C LEU A 243 -3.89 0.02 18.27
N PRO A 244 -4.65 1.03 18.79
CA PRO A 244 -6.05 1.19 18.47
C PRO A 244 -6.27 1.21 16.95
N PRO A 245 -7.23 0.42 16.43
CA PRO A 245 -7.45 0.35 15.00
C PRO A 245 -7.96 1.67 14.43
N LEU A 246 -7.60 1.93 13.18
CA LEU A 246 -8.11 3.07 12.42
C LEU A 246 -9.52 2.74 11.88
N PRO A 247 -10.45 3.70 11.89
CA PRO A 247 -11.75 3.50 11.29
C PRO A 247 -11.64 3.32 9.78
N LEU A 248 -12.51 2.50 9.22
CA LEU A 248 -12.69 2.43 7.78
C LEU A 248 -13.25 3.77 7.29
N ARG A 249 -12.74 4.21 6.16
CA ARG A 249 -13.26 5.40 5.51
C ARG A 249 -14.64 5.09 4.94
N ASP A 250 -15.63 5.93 5.28
CA ASP A 250 -16.94 5.83 4.65
C ASP A 250 -16.78 6.07 3.14
N PRO A 251 -17.26 5.15 2.29
CA PRO A 251 -17.18 5.28 0.83
C PRO A 251 -18.10 6.38 0.26
N ALA A 252 -18.46 7.39 1.05
CA ALA A 252 -19.28 8.52 0.60
C ALA A 252 -18.66 9.18 -0.65
N GLY A 253 -19.06 8.69 -1.82
CA GLY A 253 -18.55 9.07 -3.13
C GLY A 253 -18.05 7.91 -3.99
N ALA A 254 -17.90 6.71 -3.45
CA ALA A 254 -17.78 5.51 -4.26
C ALA A 254 -19.19 5.22 -4.83
N GLY A 255 -19.37 5.43 -6.13
CA GLY A 255 -20.50 4.85 -6.84
C GLY A 255 -20.59 3.35 -6.54
N PRO A 256 -21.74 2.69 -6.80
CA PRO A 256 -21.96 1.32 -6.41
C PRO A 256 -20.75 0.47 -6.81
N LEU A 257 -20.21 -0.28 -5.84
CA LEU A 257 -19.14 -1.25 -6.07
C LEU A 257 -19.61 -2.16 -7.21
N ALA A 258 -19.16 -1.87 -8.42
CA ALA A 258 -19.25 -2.83 -9.50
C ALA A 258 -18.46 -4.04 -9.04
N SER A 259 -19.17 -5.07 -8.63
CA SER A 259 -18.63 -6.38 -8.36
C SER A 259 -17.84 -6.81 -9.59
N ARG A 260 -16.54 -7.03 -9.44
CA ARG A 260 -15.59 -7.45 -10.47
C ARG A 260 -15.14 -6.35 -11.46
N ALA A 261 -14.21 -5.49 -11.03
CA ALA A 261 -13.09 -5.16 -11.90
C ALA A 261 -11.89 -5.96 -11.39
N PRO A 262 -11.13 -6.66 -12.23
CA PRO A 262 -9.85 -7.22 -11.86
C PRO A 262 -8.98 -6.08 -11.34
N ASP A 263 -8.20 -6.36 -10.28
CA ASP A 263 -7.14 -5.45 -9.86
C ASP A 263 -6.28 -5.18 -11.08
N ASP A 264 -6.02 -3.91 -11.38
CA ASP A 264 -5.36 -3.40 -12.57
C ASP A 264 -4.27 -4.34 -13.12
N ALA A 265 -4.62 -5.15 -14.08
CA ALA A 265 -3.67 -5.98 -14.83
C ALA A 265 -3.26 -5.25 -16.10
N THR A 266 -2.88 -3.97 -16.01
CA THR A 266 -2.17 -3.32 -17.13
C THR A 266 -1.46 -2.06 -16.68
N SER A 267 -0.23 -1.92 -17.15
CA SER A 267 0.67 -0.77 -17.19
C SER A 267 1.30 -0.34 -15.87
N ASP A 268 2.40 -0.96 -15.55
CA ASP A 268 3.38 -0.49 -14.57
C ASP A 268 4.59 0.20 -15.21
N ALA A 269 4.43 0.80 -16.36
CA ALA A 269 5.33 1.85 -16.76
C ALA A 269 4.86 3.11 -16.01
N MET A 270 5.58 3.54 -14.99
CA MET A 270 5.61 4.96 -14.66
C MET A 270 6.26 5.67 -15.84
N ASP A 271 5.51 5.97 -16.89
CA ASP A 271 5.89 7.01 -17.81
C ASP A 271 5.85 8.31 -17.01
N GLU A 272 6.90 9.12 -17.11
CA GLU A 272 6.94 10.45 -16.48
C GLU A 272 5.74 11.33 -16.86
N HIS A 273 4.96 10.92 -17.87
CA HIS A 273 3.71 11.56 -18.29
C HIS A 273 2.50 11.26 -17.40
N ASP A 274 2.47 10.16 -16.64
CA ASP A 274 1.32 9.82 -15.80
C ASP A 274 1.27 10.59 -14.47
N MET A 275 2.27 11.45 -14.18
CA MET A 275 2.29 12.31 -13.00
C MET A 275 1.54 13.64 -13.18
N VAL A 276 1.03 13.94 -14.36
CA VAL A 276 0.31 15.19 -14.62
C VAL A 276 -1.17 14.95 -14.37
N ASP A 277 -1.70 15.58 -13.33
CA ASP A 277 -3.15 15.64 -13.11
C ASP A 277 -3.76 16.44 -14.27
N ASP A 278 -4.83 15.94 -14.91
CA ASP A 278 -5.59 16.66 -15.94
C ASP A 278 -6.14 18.03 -15.47
N ASP A 279 -6.00 18.34 -14.17
CA ASP A 279 -6.37 19.61 -13.56
C ASP A 279 -5.20 20.61 -13.48
N ASP A 280 -3.96 20.24 -13.89
CA ASP A 280 -2.81 21.15 -13.91
C ASP A 280 -2.71 21.89 -15.26
N PRO A 281 -2.36 23.18 -15.26
CA PRO A 281 -2.10 23.88 -16.51
C PRO A 281 -0.88 23.22 -17.20
N PRO A 282 -0.86 23.13 -18.53
CA PRO A 282 0.25 22.54 -19.27
C PRO A 282 1.57 23.23 -18.87
N MET A 283 2.60 22.45 -18.59
CA MET A 283 3.95 22.96 -18.33
C MET A 283 4.42 23.74 -19.56
N ASP A 284 5.01 24.90 -19.33
CA ASP A 284 5.60 25.73 -20.37
C ASP A 284 6.80 24.96 -20.99
N PRO A 285 6.77 24.66 -22.31
CA PRO A 285 7.84 23.88 -22.96
C PRO A 285 9.17 24.63 -23.12
N ASN A 286 9.29 25.85 -22.59
CA ASN A 286 10.44 26.73 -22.74
C ASN A 286 11.26 26.95 -21.44
N LEU A 287 11.07 26.15 -20.39
CA LEU A 287 11.97 26.20 -19.25
C LEU A 287 13.27 25.46 -19.59
N PRO A 288 14.43 26.08 -19.41
CA PRO A 288 15.72 25.46 -19.71
C PRO A 288 15.97 24.27 -18.78
N GLU A 289 16.39 23.15 -19.38
CA GLU A 289 16.99 22.02 -18.68
C GLU A 289 18.35 22.49 -18.11
N ASP A 290 18.43 22.62 -16.78
CA ASP A 290 19.68 22.72 -16.03
C ASP A 290 19.81 21.54 -15.05
#